data_8b5689e51a4594c61d32b841c456fee2
#
_entry.id   8b5689e51a4594c61d32b841c456fee2
#
_cell.length_a   1.000
_cell.length_b   1.000
_cell.length_c   1.000
_cell.angle_alpha   90.00
_cell.angle_beta   90.00
_cell.angle_gamma   90.00
#
_symmetry.space_group_name_H-M   'P 1'
#
loop_
_entity.id
_entity.type
_entity.pdbx_description
1 polymer ?
#
loop_
_entity_poly.entity_id
_entity_poly.type
_entity_poly.pdbx_seq_one_letter_code
_entity_poly.pdbx_strand_id
1 'polypeptide(L)'
;MMDFDEVRGVLTPKSSSLDEKLSEFRDDRDSWNAKVKKYLTERNEINRQVKELISEVQNQKVIRDEANSKVKELKIIRAERSTILKQLRAELQEKKPMEEHKKIEKKDKKRNERTIQADINKLEMRFNHGHFPGKKEKDFGRQMKKLYQELKEVKQEKKDNIFSELESQIRKAARLQEDAHRLVEDAVTTAQESHDLMIELSEEVDRLRAKANSSQEGVIRSKREADLLHNKYVVSLRSIHSIQDLFKAMNAKERNVEDDDGGKLEVT
;
A
#
# COMPACT_ATOMS: atom_id res chain seq x y z
N MET A 1 -8.09 -85.73 2.54
CA MET A 1 -7.81 -84.75 1.46
C MET A 1 -9.02 -83.80 1.47
N MET A 2 -8.82 -82.47 1.50
CA MET A 2 -9.96 -81.53 1.31
C MET A 2 -10.48 -81.71 -0.11
N ASP A 3 -11.80 -81.87 -0.22
CA ASP A 3 -12.45 -81.94 -1.51
C ASP A 3 -12.43 -80.59 -2.21
N PHE A 4 -12.33 -80.55 -3.54
CA PHE A 4 -12.27 -79.32 -4.29
C PHE A 4 -13.54 -78.43 -4.07
N ASP A 5 -14.66 -79.07 -3.83
CA ASP A 5 -15.92 -78.36 -3.53
C ASP A 5 -15.91 -77.69 -2.16
N GLU A 6 -15.30 -78.27 -1.14
CA GLU A 6 -15.08 -77.68 0.17
C GLU A 6 -14.19 -76.43 0.04
N VAL A 7 -13.13 -76.48 -0.76
CA VAL A 7 -12.23 -75.38 -0.99
C VAL A 7 -12.92 -74.24 -1.73
N ARG A 8 -13.74 -74.53 -2.76
CA ARG A 8 -14.55 -73.56 -3.46
C ARG A 8 -15.56 -72.87 -2.53
N GLY A 9 -16.24 -73.69 -1.69
CA GLY A 9 -17.22 -73.19 -0.71
C GLY A 9 -16.64 -72.13 0.27
N VAL A 10 -15.35 -72.33 0.63
CA VAL A 10 -14.63 -71.38 1.53
C VAL A 10 -14.07 -70.16 0.79
N LEU A 11 -13.51 -70.33 -0.43
CA LEU A 11 -12.83 -69.31 -1.17
C LEU A 11 -13.76 -68.35 -1.91
N THR A 12 -14.91 -68.79 -2.41
CA THR A 12 -15.87 -67.97 -3.14
C THR A 12 -16.40 -66.79 -2.30
N PRO A 13 -16.91 -67.00 -1.06
CA PRO A 13 -17.39 -65.89 -0.24
C PRO A 13 -16.23 -64.94 0.19
N LYS A 14 -15.00 -65.43 0.34
CA LYS A 14 -13.81 -64.62 0.61
C LYS A 14 -13.45 -63.77 -0.59
N SER A 15 -13.50 -64.29 -1.81
CA SER A 15 -13.28 -63.55 -3.05
C SER A 15 -14.29 -62.39 -3.19
N SER A 16 -15.57 -62.70 -3.01
CA SER A 16 -16.64 -61.69 -3.06
C SER A 16 -16.45 -60.58 -2.04
N SER A 17 -16.15 -60.93 -0.79
CA SER A 17 -15.82 -59.91 0.26
C SER A 17 -14.56 -59.10 -0.04
N LEU A 18 -13.57 -59.68 -0.71
CA LEU A 18 -12.37 -58.94 -1.14
C LEU A 18 -12.67 -58.03 -2.32
N ASP A 19 -13.53 -58.44 -3.26
CA ASP A 19 -13.96 -57.58 -4.38
C ASP A 19 -14.75 -56.36 -3.89
N GLU A 20 -15.64 -56.49 -2.92
CA GLU A 20 -16.31 -55.38 -2.27
C GLU A 20 -15.33 -54.42 -1.62
N LYS A 21 -14.41 -54.93 -0.79
CA LYS A 21 -13.34 -54.11 -0.16
C LYS A 21 -12.42 -53.45 -1.16
N LEU A 22 -12.16 -54.10 -2.29
CA LEU A 22 -11.33 -53.53 -3.35
C LEU A 22 -12.00 -52.31 -3.98
N SER A 23 -13.34 -52.37 -4.21
CA SER A 23 -14.13 -51.22 -4.67
C SER A 23 -14.11 -50.07 -3.64
N GLU A 24 -14.35 -50.39 -2.35
CA GLU A 24 -14.28 -49.38 -1.27
C GLU A 24 -12.91 -48.71 -1.21
N PHE A 25 -11.81 -49.46 -1.23
CA PHE A 25 -10.45 -48.90 -1.18
C PHE A 25 -10.14 -48.03 -2.40
N ARG A 26 -10.68 -48.40 -3.57
CA ARG A 26 -10.54 -47.59 -4.78
C ARG A 26 -11.27 -46.27 -4.65
N ASP A 27 -12.54 -46.31 -4.24
CA ASP A 27 -13.37 -45.12 -4.13
C ASP A 27 -12.85 -44.17 -3.03
N ASP A 28 -12.44 -44.70 -1.90
CA ASP A 28 -11.82 -43.91 -0.84
C ASP A 28 -10.48 -43.30 -1.30
N ARG A 29 -9.61 -44.06 -1.97
CA ARG A 29 -8.36 -43.53 -2.55
C ARG A 29 -8.66 -42.38 -3.52
N ASP A 30 -9.65 -42.52 -4.38
CA ASP A 30 -9.98 -41.51 -5.39
C ASP A 30 -10.58 -40.28 -4.75
N SER A 31 -11.34 -40.42 -3.67
CA SER A 31 -11.81 -39.32 -2.81
C SER A 31 -10.62 -38.56 -2.19
N TRP A 32 -9.65 -39.26 -1.61
CA TRP A 32 -8.46 -38.61 -1.06
C TRP A 32 -7.61 -37.94 -2.13
N ASN A 33 -7.46 -38.53 -3.30
CA ASN A 33 -6.77 -37.93 -4.44
C ASN A 33 -7.48 -36.63 -4.92
N ALA A 34 -8.82 -36.58 -4.88
CA ALA A 34 -9.57 -35.38 -5.16
C ALA A 34 -9.28 -34.26 -4.13
N LYS A 35 -9.18 -34.63 -2.83
CA LYS A 35 -8.76 -33.68 -1.77
C LYS A 35 -7.32 -33.16 -2.00
N VAL A 36 -6.39 -34.02 -2.41
CA VAL A 36 -5.02 -33.62 -2.77
C VAL A 36 -5.04 -32.58 -3.87
N LYS A 37 -5.80 -32.81 -4.96
CA LYS A 37 -5.93 -31.86 -6.06
C LYS A 37 -6.51 -30.51 -5.58
N LYS A 38 -7.54 -30.55 -4.74
CA LYS A 38 -8.16 -29.34 -4.16
C LYS A 38 -7.13 -28.52 -3.36
N TYR A 39 -6.43 -29.13 -2.41
CA TYR A 39 -5.43 -28.43 -1.60
C TYR A 39 -4.24 -27.91 -2.44
N LEU A 40 -3.85 -28.64 -3.49
CA LEU A 40 -2.81 -28.18 -4.42
C LEU A 40 -3.25 -26.92 -5.18
N THR A 41 -4.48 -26.89 -5.68
CA THR A 41 -5.01 -25.72 -6.38
C THR A 41 -5.15 -24.51 -5.45
N GLU A 42 -5.66 -24.71 -4.23
CA GLU A 42 -5.74 -23.67 -3.21
C GLU A 42 -4.35 -23.10 -2.86
N ARG A 43 -3.39 -23.97 -2.58
CA ARG A 43 -2.02 -23.56 -2.28
C ARG A 43 -1.37 -22.77 -3.43
N ASN A 44 -1.55 -23.24 -4.66
CA ASN A 44 -0.96 -22.58 -5.82
C ASN A 44 -1.58 -21.20 -6.08
N GLU A 45 -2.88 -21.06 -5.87
CA GLU A 45 -3.57 -19.78 -5.97
C GLU A 45 -3.09 -18.79 -4.90
N ILE A 46 -3.00 -19.25 -3.64
CA ILE A 46 -2.47 -18.44 -2.55
C ILE A 46 -1.03 -18.03 -2.82
N ASN A 47 -0.19 -18.93 -3.30
CA ASN A 47 1.19 -18.62 -3.64
C ASN A 47 1.31 -17.60 -4.78
N ARG A 48 0.36 -17.57 -5.72
CA ARG A 48 0.27 -16.54 -6.75
C ARG A 48 -0.04 -15.18 -6.13
N GLN A 49 -1.05 -15.11 -5.27
CA GLN A 49 -1.42 -13.88 -4.55
C GLN A 49 -0.26 -13.36 -3.69
N VAL A 50 0.43 -14.25 -2.99
CA VAL A 50 1.64 -13.89 -2.21
C VAL A 50 2.71 -13.25 -3.09
N LYS A 51 2.95 -13.76 -4.29
CA LYS A 51 3.93 -13.17 -5.21
C LYS A 51 3.52 -11.78 -5.68
N GLU A 52 2.24 -11.60 -6.01
CA GLU A 52 1.68 -10.30 -6.41
C GLU A 52 1.83 -9.27 -5.28
N LEU A 53 1.46 -9.64 -4.05
CA LEU A 53 1.61 -8.78 -2.87
C LEU A 53 3.08 -8.45 -2.55
N ILE A 54 3.99 -9.42 -2.66
CA ILE A 54 5.43 -9.16 -2.47
C ILE A 54 5.95 -8.15 -3.49
N SER A 55 5.50 -8.24 -4.75
CA SER A 55 5.85 -7.26 -5.77
C SER A 55 5.34 -5.85 -5.39
N GLU A 56 4.12 -5.77 -4.86
CA GLU A 56 3.55 -4.51 -4.40
C GLU A 56 4.29 -3.93 -3.19
N VAL A 57 4.66 -4.78 -2.22
CA VAL A 57 5.53 -4.38 -1.10
C VAL A 57 6.87 -3.79 -1.59
N GLN A 58 7.45 -4.39 -2.63
CA GLN A 58 8.69 -3.87 -3.22
C GLN A 58 8.47 -2.52 -3.90
N ASN A 59 7.35 -2.33 -4.61
CA ASN A 59 6.99 -1.05 -5.22
C ASN A 59 6.81 0.04 -4.14
N GLN A 60 6.08 -0.26 -3.08
CA GLN A 60 5.87 0.68 -1.97
C GLN A 60 7.19 1.02 -1.26
N LYS A 61 8.10 0.06 -1.15
CA LYS A 61 9.45 0.31 -0.62
C LYS A 61 10.22 1.31 -1.49
N VAL A 62 10.16 1.18 -2.80
CA VAL A 62 10.82 2.11 -3.73
C VAL A 62 10.23 3.52 -3.57
N ILE A 63 8.90 3.66 -3.56
CA ILE A 63 8.20 4.93 -3.38
C ILE A 63 8.61 5.59 -2.05
N ARG A 64 8.63 4.83 -0.96
CA ARG A 64 9.07 5.29 0.36
C ARG A 64 10.52 5.78 0.34
N ASP A 65 11.43 5.03 -0.29
CA ASP A 65 12.85 5.34 -0.33
C ASP A 65 13.12 6.58 -1.18
N GLU A 66 12.40 6.76 -2.30
CA GLU A 66 12.42 7.98 -3.10
C GLU A 66 11.87 9.20 -2.33
N ALA A 67 10.73 9.02 -1.63
CA ALA A 67 10.17 10.07 -0.80
C ALA A 67 11.14 10.47 0.33
N ASN A 68 11.78 9.52 0.99
CA ASN A 68 12.80 9.78 2.01
C ASN A 68 14.04 10.50 1.45
N SER A 69 14.46 10.21 0.22
CA SER A 69 15.52 10.94 -0.45
C SER A 69 15.12 12.41 -0.69
N LYS A 70 13.90 12.63 -1.22
CA LYS A 70 13.33 13.98 -1.38
C LYS A 70 13.24 14.75 -0.06
N VAL A 71 12.83 14.08 1.02
CA VAL A 71 12.80 14.68 2.37
C VAL A 71 14.17 15.18 2.79
N LYS A 72 15.23 14.42 2.54
CA LYS A 72 16.61 14.84 2.86
C LYS A 72 17.02 16.10 2.10
N GLU A 73 16.80 16.11 0.78
CA GLU A 73 17.09 17.25 -0.09
C GLU A 73 16.28 18.50 0.31
N LEU A 74 14.98 18.33 0.51
CA LEU A 74 14.10 19.43 0.90
C LEU A 74 14.41 19.99 2.30
N LYS A 75 14.88 19.16 3.24
CA LYS A 75 15.37 19.61 4.54
C LYS A 75 16.59 20.51 4.43
N ILE A 76 17.51 20.22 3.50
CA ILE A 76 18.68 21.07 3.23
C ILE A 76 18.21 22.42 2.68
N ILE A 77 17.36 22.41 1.66
CA ILE A 77 16.80 23.64 1.07
C ILE A 77 16.04 24.46 2.12
N ARG A 78 15.25 23.83 2.97
CA ARG A 78 14.54 24.52 4.07
C ARG A 78 15.52 25.14 5.07
N ALA A 79 16.61 24.45 5.40
CA ALA A 79 17.64 24.98 6.29
C ALA A 79 18.34 26.21 5.68
N GLU A 80 18.71 26.16 4.40
CA GLU A 80 19.31 27.30 3.67
C GLU A 80 18.36 28.50 3.64
N ARG A 81 17.11 28.31 3.28
CA ARG A 81 16.08 29.37 3.28
C ARG A 81 15.86 29.96 4.68
N SER A 82 15.89 29.12 5.71
CA SER A 82 15.78 29.56 7.11
C SER A 82 16.98 30.39 7.55
N THR A 83 18.20 30.07 7.11
CA THR A 83 19.41 30.86 7.40
C THR A 83 19.35 32.23 6.72
N ILE A 84 18.95 32.28 5.44
CA ILE A 84 18.75 33.54 4.70
C ILE A 84 17.72 34.42 5.40
N LEU A 85 16.58 33.85 5.80
CA LEU A 85 15.55 34.62 6.51
C LEU A 85 16.05 35.17 7.85
N LYS A 86 16.83 34.40 8.60
CA LYS A 86 17.46 34.84 9.85
C LYS A 86 18.45 35.99 9.60
N GLN A 87 19.29 35.88 8.57
CA GLN A 87 20.24 36.93 8.21
C GLN A 87 19.52 38.24 7.84
N LEU A 88 18.52 38.19 6.96
CA LEU A 88 17.74 39.37 6.58
C LEU A 88 17.02 40.03 7.78
N ARG A 89 16.52 39.22 8.72
CA ARG A 89 15.92 39.73 9.97
C ARG A 89 16.94 40.39 10.88
N ALA A 90 18.14 39.81 11.01
CA ALA A 90 19.24 40.38 11.78
C ALA A 90 19.69 41.72 11.19
N GLU A 91 19.88 41.81 9.86
CA GLU A 91 20.19 43.06 9.18
C GLU A 91 19.12 44.15 9.40
N LEU A 92 17.83 43.77 9.38
CA LEU A 92 16.76 44.68 9.69
C LEU A 92 16.87 45.20 11.13
N GLN A 93 17.18 44.31 12.06
CA GLN A 93 17.27 44.65 13.48
C GLN A 93 18.47 45.53 13.78
N GLU A 94 19.62 45.33 13.12
CA GLU A 94 20.80 46.18 13.25
C GLU A 94 20.58 47.57 12.66
N LYS A 95 19.92 47.70 11.52
CA LYS A 95 19.61 48.95 10.87
C LYS A 95 18.50 49.77 11.55
N LYS A 96 17.59 49.12 12.25
CA LYS A 96 16.44 49.76 12.91
C LYS A 96 16.80 50.79 13.97
N PRO A 97 17.74 50.56 14.90
CA PRO A 97 18.11 51.56 15.92
C PRO A 97 18.79 52.81 15.35
N MET A 98 19.58 52.69 14.29
CA MET A 98 20.22 53.85 13.66
C MET A 98 19.21 54.84 13.01
N GLU A 99 18.06 54.37 12.54
CA GLU A 99 17.03 55.30 11.97
C GLU A 99 16.02 55.79 12.99
N GLU A 100 15.76 55.04 14.07
CA GLU A 100 14.93 55.54 15.16
C GLU A 100 15.54 56.79 15.80
N HIS A 101 16.87 56.80 16.01
CA HIS A 101 17.55 58.02 16.47
C HIS A 101 17.45 59.19 15.47
N LYS A 102 17.60 58.94 14.17
CA LYS A 102 17.43 59.95 13.13
C LYS A 102 15.97 60.43 12.96
N LYS A 103 14.99 59.54 13.26
CA LYS A 103 13.55 59.88 13.21
C LYS A 103 13.08 60.64 14.42
N ILE A 104 13.69 60.42 15.60
CA ILE A 104 13.35 61.15 16.83
C ILE A 104 13.72 62.63 16.67
N GLU A 105 14.85 62.97 16.06
CA GLU A 105 15.28 64.35 15.78
C GLU A 105 14.41 65.07 14.70
N LYS A 106 13.76 64.29 13.79
CA LYS A 106 12.88 64.82 12.71
C LYS A 106 11.39 64.72 12.98
N LYS A 107 10.96 64.10 14.08
CA LYS A 107 9.56 63.77 14.34
C LYS A 107 8.70 64.93 14.82
N ASP A 108 9.29 66.09 15.15
CA ASP A 108 8.52 67.21 15.70
C ASP A 108 7.63 67.95 14.71
N LYS A 109 7.60 67.61 13.41
CA LYS A 109 6.78 68.37 12.41
C LYS A 109 6.20 67.64 11.20
N LYS A 110 6.37 66.34 11.03
CA LYS A 110 5.79 65.68 9.82
C LYS A 110 4.47 64.96 10.11
N ARG A 111 3.43 65.38 9.37
CA ARG A 111 2.10 64.74 9.42
C ARG A 111 2.14 63.34 8.79
N ASN A 112 1.37 62.39 9.34
CA ASN A 112 1.30 61.04 8.86
C ASN A 112 0.42 60.94 7.59
N GLU A 113 0.70 60.03 6.65
CA GLU A 113 -0.10 59.82 5.41
C GLU A 113 -1.61 59.72 5.67
N ARG A 114 -2.03 59.02 6.73
CA ARG A 114 -3.44 58.88 7.13
C ARG A 114 -4.06 60.24 7.55
N THR A 115 -3.31 61.06 8.25
CA THR A 115 -3.80 62.37 8.69
C THR A 115 -3.91 63.31 7.50
N ILE A 116 -2.95 63.30 6.57
CA ILE A 116 -3.00 64.13 5.34
C ILE A 116 -4.19 63.69 4.47
N GLN A 117 -4.41 62.35 4.31
CA GLN A 117 -5.54 61.85 3.54
C GLN A 117 -6.89 62.22 4.19
N ALA A 118 -6.99 62.15 5.52
CA ALA A 118 -8.16 62.60 6.26
C ALA A 118 -8.43 64.11 6.10
N ASP A 119 -7.37 64.93 6.08
CA ASP A 119 -7.48 66.39 5.86
C ASP A 119 -7.91 66.70 4.42
N ILE A 120 -7.40 65.94 3.42
CA ILE A 120 -7.87 66.05 2.04
C ILE A 120 -9.36 65.75 1.96
N ASN A 121 -9.82 64.63 2.51
CA ASN A 121 -11.23 64.22 2.50
C ASN A 121 -12.12 65.27 3.22
N LYS A 122 -11.66 65.81 4.36
CA LYS A 122 -12.38 66.86 5.07
C LYS A 122 -12.49 68.15 4.24
N LEU A 123 -11.43 68.51 3.54
CA LEU A 123 -11.40 69.72 2.71
C LEU A 123 -12.33 69.57 1.48
N GLU A 124 -12.34 68.36 0.87
CA GLU A 124 -13.27 68.03 -0.22
C GLU A 124 -14.73 68.05 0.23
N MET A 125 -15.04 67.46 1.42
CA MET A 125 -16.40 67.52 1.97
C MET A 125 -16.85 68.94 2.23
N ARG A 126 -15.97 69.82 2.77
CA ARG A 126 -16.29 71.21 2.98
C ARG A 126 -16.54 71.99 1.65
N PHE A 127 -15.79 71.67 0.60
CA PHE A 127 -15.99 72.21 -0.73
C PHE A 127 -17.35 71.77 -1.29
N ASN A 128 -17.70 70.55 -1.24
CA ASN A 128 -18.96 69.95 -1.70
C ASN A 128 -20.18 70.54 -0.94
N HIS A 129 -20.00 70.92 0.33
CA HIS A 129 -21.03 71.58 1.14
C HIS A 129 -21.09 73.12 0.96
N GLY A 130 -20.36 73.66 -0.03
CA GLY A 130 -20.48 75.10 -0.38
C GLY A 130 -19.81 76.05 0.60
N HIS A 131 -18.86 75.60 1.43
CA HIS A 131 -18.17 76.43 2.43
C HIS A 131 -17.10 77.40 1.84
N PHE A 132 -16.87 77.34 0.53
CA PHE A 132 -15.87 78.15 -0.18
C PHE A 132 -16.47 78.98 -1.33
N PRO A 133 -17.35 79.93 -1.05
CA PRO A 133 -17.97 80.77 -2.13
C PRO A 133 -16.98 81.78 -2.72
N GLY A 134 -16.92 81.86 -4.06
CA GLY A 134 -16.24 82.89 -4.79
C GLY A 134 -14.74 83.06 -4.56
N LYS A 135 -14.28 84.09 -3.94
CA LYS A 135 -12.84 84.38 -3.71
C LYS A 135 -12.12 83.27 -2.90
N LYS A 136 -12.85 82.57 -2.08
CA LYS A 136 -12.30 81.47 -1.25
C LYS A 136 -12.05 80.18 -2.03
N GLU A 137 -12.56 80.03 -3.23
CA GLU A 137 -12.30 78.86 -4.10
C GLU A 137 -10.82 78.73 -4.51
N LYS A 138 -10.16 79.90 -4.72
CA LYS A 138 -8.71 79.91 -4.98
C LYS A 138 -7.90 79.49 -3.78
N ASP A 139 -8.36 79.73 -2.56
CA ASP A 139 -7.69 79.26 -1.32
C ASP A 139 -7.89 77.78 -1.10
N PHE A 140 -9.08 77.23 -1.44
CA PHE A 140 -9.28 75.77 -1.50
C PHE A 140 -8.27 75.07 -2.44
N GLY A 141 -8.17 75.59 -3.68
CA GLY A 141 -7.24 75.07 -4.66
C GLY A 141 -5.76 75.07 -4.18
N ARG A 142 -5.36 76.16 -3.48
CA ARG A 142 -4.01 76.27 -2.91
C ARG A 142 -3.79 75.25 -1.74
N GLN A 143 -4.76 75.08 -0.85
CA GLN A 143 -4.67 74.16 0.27
C GLN A 143 -4.68 72.76 -0.22
N MET A 144 -5.53 72.42 -1.18
CA MET A 144 -5.56 71.07 -1.79
C MET A 144 -4.24 70.71 -2.47
N LYS A 145 -3.69 71.62 -3.25
CA LYS A 145 -2.40 71.46 -3.92
C LYS A 145 -1.27 71.24 -2.91
N LYS A 146 -1.25 71.94 -1.79
CA LYS A 146 -0.27 71.74 -0.71
C LYS A 146 -0.42 70.34 -0.07
N LEU A 147 -1.63 69.95 0.25
CA LEU A 147 -1.88 68.60 0.87
C LEU A 147 -1.50 67.46 -0.08
N TYR A 148 -1.80 67.57 -1.38
CA TYR A 148 -1.37 66.59 -2.38
C TYR A 148 0.13 66.57 -2.55
N GLN A 149 0.80 67.69 -2.45
CA GLN A 149 2.26 67.76 -2.51
C GLN A 149 2.89 67.12 -1.27
N GLU A 150 2.41 67.46 -0.07
CA GLU A 150 2.81 66.81 1.19
C GLU A 150 2.56 65.26 1.13
N LEU A 151 1.42 64.83 0.61
CA LEU A 151 1.11 63.42 0.43
C LEU A 151 2.10 62.72 -0.52
N LYS A 152 2.44 63.39 -1.62
CA LYS A 152 3.40 62.88 -2.61
C LYS A 152 4.80 62.75 -2.01
N GLU A 153 5.23 63.76 -1.24
CA GLU A 153 6.53 63.74 -0.55
C GLU A 153 6.58 62.62 0.50
N VAL A 154 5.56 62.42 1.31
CA VAL A 154 5.48 61.36 2.31
C VAL A 154 5.45 59.96 1.65
N LYS A 155 4.75 59.84 0.50
CA LYS A 155 4.74 58.59 -0.28
C LYS A 155 6.08 58.28 -0.93
N GLN A 156 6.79 59.32 -1.38
CA GLN A 156 8.11 59.19 -2.00
C GLN A 156 9.18 58.81 -0.96
N GLU A 157 9.15 59.47 0.21
CA GLU A 157 10.01 59.12 1.35
C GLU A 157 9.79 57.67 1.84
N LYS A 158 8.56 57.17 1.75
CA LYS A 158 8.28 55.74 2.06
C LYS A 158 8.85 54.81 1.01
N LYS A 159 8.87 55.19 -0.27
CA LYS A 159 9.46 54.37 -1.36
C LYS A 159 10.99 54.33 -1.29
N ASP A 160 11.61 55.44 -0.93
CA ASP A 160 13.04 55.61 -0.81
C ASP A 160 13.60 54.98 0.49
N ASN A 161 12.72 54.40 1.31
CA ASN A 161 13.10 53.85 2.59
C ASN A 161 13.72 52.45 2.34
N ILE A 162 15.03 52.33 2.56
CA ILE A 162 15.82 51.08 2.50
C ILE A 162 15.13 49.92 3.28
N PHE A 163 14.38 50.25 4.33
CA PHE A 163 13.60 49.29 5.10
C PHE A 163 12.42 48.70 4.31
N SER A 164 11.78 49.46 3.42
CA SER A 164 10.65 48.96 2.61
C SER A 164 11.11 47.84 1.69
N GLU A 165 12.30 47.97 1.12
CA GLU A 165 12.89 46.92 0.28
C GLU A 165 13.33 45.73 1.09
N LEU A 166 14.00 45.95 2.24
CA LEU A 166 14.43 44.86 3.13
C LEU A 166 13.22 44.10 3.70
N GLU A 167 12.15 44.79 4.11
CA GLU A 167 10.90 44.17 4.53
C GLU A 167 10.24 43.36 3.40
N SER A 168 10.33 43.87 2.14
CA SER A 168 9.85 43.11 0.97
C SER A 168 10.64 41.83 0.75
N GLN A 169 11.96 41.90 0.89
CA GLN A 169 12.85 40.75 0.79
C GLN A 169 12.58 39.72 1.91
N ILE A 170 12.36 40.19 3.15
CA ILE A 170 11.99 39.31 4.28
C ILE A 170 10.65 38.62 4.03
N ARG A 171 9.63 39.36 3.50
CA ARG A 171 8.35 38.74 3.15
C ARG A 171 8.49 37.70 2.06
N LYS A 172 9.30 37.94 1.03
CA LYS A 172 9.59 36.94 -0.03
C LYS A 172 10.33 35.73 0.55
N ALA A 173 11.37 35.96 1.35
CA ALA A 173 12.13 34.88 1.98
C ALA A 173 11.26 34.05 2.95
N ALA A 174 10.35 34.68 3.68
CA ALA A 174 9.41 33.99 4.57
C ALA A 174 8.44 33.09 3.79
N ARG A 175 7.91 33.56 2.65
CA ARG A 175 7.05 32.74 1.77
C ARG A 175 7.82 31.54 1.22
N LEU A 176 9.03 31.76 0.72
CA LEU A 176 9.89 30.68 0.21
C LEU A 176 10.25 29.64 1.29
N GLN A 177 10.42 30.08 2.53
CA GLN A 177 10.67 29.17 3.65
C GLN A 177 9.41 28.39 4.02
N GLU A 178 8.24 29.03 4.00
CA GLU A 178 6.94 28.38 4.23
C GLU A 178 6.64 27.35 3.15
N ASP A 179 6.86 27.68 1.87
CA ASP A 179 6.69 26.74 0.76
C ASP A 179 7.64 25.54 0.90
N ALA A 180 8.90 25.79 1.30
CA ALA A 180 9.83 24.70 1.56
C ALA A 180 9.41 23.81 2.74
N HIS A 181 8.77 24.40 3.75
CA HIS A 181 8.24 23.64 4.88
C HIS A 181 7.10 22.71 4.46
N ARG A 182 6.14 23.22 3.69
CA ARG A 182 5.04 22.42 3.15
C ARG A 182 5.53 21.26 2.27
N LEU A 183 6.49 21.52 1.38
CA LEU A 183 7.07 20.48 0.54
C LEU A 183 7.74 19.37 1.36
N VAL A 184 8.38 19.71 2.49
CA VAL A 184 8.93 18.69 3.42
C VAL A 184 7.80 17.91 4.08
N GLU A 185 6.74 18.56 4.54
CA GLU A 185 5.59 17.90 5.15
C GLU A 185 4.91 16.94 4.17
N ASP A 186 4.64 17.40 2.94
CA ASP A 186 4.04 16.56 1.89
C ASP A 186 4.91 15.34 1.56
N ALA A 187 6.22 15.51 1.48
CA ALA A 187 7.13 14.39 1.24
C ALA A 187 7.22 13.41 2.43
N VAL A 188 7.12 13.92 3.67
CA VAL A 188 7.08 13.08 4.88
C VAL A 188 5.79 12.30 4.96
N THR A 189 4.64 12.93 4.67
CA THR A 189 3.34 12.23 4.66
C THR A 189 3.32 11.13 3.61
N THR A 190 3.79 11.40 2.39
CA THR A 190 3.90 10.37 1.35
C THR A 190 4.80 9.20 1.78
N ALA A 191 5.94 9.48 2.41
CA ALA A 191 6.83 8.43 2.92
C ALA A 191 6.18 7.59 4.02
N GLN A 192 5.41 8.23 4.91
CA GLN A 192 4.70 7.55 5.99
C GLN A 192 3.56 6.68 5.45
N GLU A 193 2.72 7.21 4.57
CA GLU A 193 1.63 6.47 3.92
C GLU A 193 2.15 5.21 3.20
N SER A 194 3.25 5.34 2.44
CA SER A 194 3.88 4.20 1.77
C SER A 194 4.46 3.20 2.76
N HIS A 195 4.97 3.65 3.91
CA HIS A 195 5.47 2.78 4.97
C HIS A 195 4.34 2.00 5.64
N ASP A 196 3.25 2.67 5.98
CA ASP A 196 2.09 2.06 6.62
C ASP A 196 1.44 1.02 5.69
N LEU A 197 1.27 1.36 4.42
CA LEU A 197 0.77 0.42 3.40
C LEU A 197 1.71 -0.79 3.24
N MET A 198 3.03 -0.59 3.29
CA MET A 198 4.01 -1.68 3.24
C MET A 198 3.87 -2.63 4.44
N ILE A 199 3.57 -2.11 5.63
CA ILE A 199 3.34 -2.92 6.84
C ILE A 199 2.06 -3.74 6.67
N GLU A 200 0.94 -3.13 6.27
CA GLU A 200 -0.33 -3.81 6.04
C GLU A 200 -0.20 -4.94 5.01
N LEU A 201 0.45 -4.66 3.88
CA LEU A 201 0.70 -5.66 2.84
C LEU A 201 1.60 -6.80 3.34
N SER A 202 2.59 -6.50 4.17
CA SER A 202 3.49 -7.51 4.75
C SER A 202 2.75 -8.43 5.73
N GLU A 203 1.86 -7.89 6.56
CA GLU A 203 1.01 -8.67 7.44
C GLU A 203 0.08 -9.60 6.65
N GLU A 204 -0.50 -9.11 5.55
CA GLU A 204 -1.35 -9.94 4.69
C GLU A 204 -0.55 -11.03 3.97
N VAL A 205 0.68 -10.75 3.53
CA VAL A 205 1.61 -11.77 2.99
C VAL A 205 1.84 -12.86 4.02
N ASP A 206 2.06 -12.52 5.28
CA ASP A 206 2.32 -13.51 6.33
C ASP A 206 1.07 -14.35 6.66
N ARG A 207 -0.13 -13.76 6.65
CA ARG A 207 -1.40 -14.50 6.76
C ARG A 207 -1.58 -15.48 5.61
N LEU A 208 -1.34 -15.04 4.39
CA LEU A 208 -1.48 -15.90 3.21
C LEU A 208 -0.43 -17.02 3.20
N ARG A 209 0.79 -16.76 3.63
CA ARG A 209 1.83 -17.80 3.81
C ARG A 209 1.41 -18.84 4.84
N ALA A 210 0.85 -18.43 5.97
CA ALA A 210 0.33 -19.36 6.98
C ALA A 210 -0.79 -20.24 6.39
N LYS A 211 -1.71 -19.66 5.61
CA LYS A 211 -2.77 -20.39 4.91
C LYS A 211 -2.22 -21.35 3.84
N ALA A 212 -1.20 -20.94 3.08
CA ALA A 212 -0.54 -21.80 2.10
C ALA A 212 0.14 -23.00 2.78
N ASN A 213 0.78 -22.78 3.93
CA ASN A 213 1.40 -23.85 4.72
C ASN A 213 0.34 -24.84 5.25
N SER A 214 -0.80 -24.34 5.75
CA SER A 214 -1.92 -25.20 6.17
C SER A 214 -2.47 -26.04 5.01
N SER A 215 -2.63 -25.45 3.82
CA SER A 215 -3.03 -26.19 2.61
C SER A 215 -1.97 -27.22 2.21
N GLN A 216 -0.68 -26.91 2.36
CA GLN A 216 0.40 -27.87 2.11
C GLN A 216 0.38 -29.05 3.09
N GLU A 217 0.09 -28.81 4.36
CA GLU A 217 -0.11 -29.89 5.35
C GLU A 217 -1.31 -30.75 4.96
N GLY A 218 -2.41 -30.12 4.48
CA GLY A 218 -3.56 -30.83 3.92
C GLY A 218 -3.20 -31.73 2.75
N VAL A 219 -2.34 -31.27 1.83
CA VAL A 219 -1.81 -32.09 0.72
C VAL A 219 -1.04 -33.30 1.25
N ILE A 220 -0.12 -33.08 2.19
CA ILE A 220 0.72 -34.15 2.74
C ILE A 220 -0.14 -35.21 3.44
N ARG A 221 -1.10 -34.79 4.27
CA ARG A 221 -2.01 -35.69 4.99
C ARG A 221 -2.87 -36.50 4.03
N SER A 222 -3.53 -35.79 3.08
CA SER A 222 -4.40 -36.44 2.10
C SER A 222 -3.64 -37.43 1.20
N LYS A 223 -2.40 -37.10 0.83
CA LYS A 223 -1.54 -37.97 0.04
C LYS A 223 -1.17 -39.23 0.80
N ARG A 224 -0.80 -39.12 2.09
CA ARG A 224 -0.50 -40.29 2.93
C ARG A 224 -1.68 -41.23 3.03
N GLU A 225 -2.89 -40.72 3.24
CA GLU A 225 -4.10 -41.56 3.30
C GLU A 225 -4.39 -42.24 1.94
N ALA A 226 -4.24 -41.50 0.84
CA ALA A 226 -4.40 -42.08 -0.50
C ALA A 226 -3.37 -43.20 -0.77
N ASP A 227 -2.11 -43.01 -0.36
CA ASP A 227 -1.04 -43.99 -0.53
C ASP A 227 -1.29 -45.25 0.34
N LEU A 228 -1.78 -45.09 1.57
CA LEU A 228 -2.20 -46.21 2.45
C LEU A 228 -3.33 -47.03 1.83
N LEU A 229 -4.36 -46.37 1.30
CA LEU A 229 -5.47 -47.01 0.61
C LEU A 229 -5.04 -47.67 -0.67
N HIS A 230 -4.12 -47.06 -1.43
CA HIS A 230 -3.54 -47.68 -2.62
C HIS A 230 -2.78 -48.95 -2.27
N ASN A 231 -2.01 -48.99 -1.20
CA ASN A 231 -1.32 -50.18 -0.74
C ASN A 231 -2.31 -51.30 -0.36
N LYS A 232 -3.38 -51.00 0.39
CA LYS A 232 -4.46 -51.94 0.72
C LYS A 232 -5.11 -52.47 -0.55
N TYR A 233 -5.43 -51.58 -1.52
CA TYR A 233 -5.98 -51.95 -2.82
C TYR A 233 -5.09 -52.97 -3.55
N VAL A 234 -3.79 -52.68 -3.67
CA VAL A 234 -2.81 -53.58 -4.35
C VAL A 234 -2.72 -54.93 -3.67
N VAL A 235 -2.68 -54.98 -2.31
CA VAL A 235 -2.65 -56.24 -1.55
C VAL A 235 -3.93 -57.05 -1.80
N SER A 236 -5.11 -56.44 -1.72
CA SER A 236 -6.39 -57.08 -1.98
C SER A 236 -6.47 -57.58 -3.41
N LEU A 237 -6.01 -56.82 -4.39
CA LEU A 237 -5.98 -57.20 -5.81
C LEU A 237 -5.09 -58.43 -6.03
N ARG A 238 -3.90 -58.47 -5.42
CA ARG A 238 -3.00 -59.66 -5.49
C ARG A 238 -3.65 -60.89 -4.86
N SER A 239 -4.36 -60.71 -3.74
CA SER A 239 -5.06 -61.82 -3.09
C SER A 239 -6.17 -62.40 -3.98
N ILE A 240 -6.94 -61.51 -4.65
CA ILE A 240 -7.98 -61.95 -5.60
C ILE A 240 -7.36 -62.69 -6.78
N HIS A 241 -6.30 -62.19 -7.38
CA HIS A 241 -5.60 -62.86 -8.47
C HIS A 241 -5.09 -64.26 -8.04
N SER A 242 -4.52 -64.36 -6.82
CA SER A 242 -4.07 -65.67 -6.29
C SER A 242 -5.22 -66.66 -6.13
N ILE A 243 -6.42 -66.20 -5.66
CA ILE A 243 -7.62 -67.05 -5.55
C ILE A 243 -8.11 -67.45 -6.94
N GLN A 244 -8.13 -66.54 -7.91
CA GLN A 244 -8.52 -66.83 -9.29
C GLN A 244 -7.58 -67.84 -9.96
N ASP A 245 -6.26 -67.72 -9.74
CA ASP A 245 -5.29 -68.65 -10.28
C ASP A 245 -5.42 -70.06 -9.63
N LEU A 246 -5.76 -70.10 -8.33
CA LEU A 246 -6.10 -71.36 -7.67
C LEU A 246 -7.36 -72.05 -8.29
N PHE A 247 -8.43 -71.22 -8.53
CA PHE A 247 -9.62 -71.77 -9.20
C PHE A 247 -9.33 -72.28 -10.62
N LYS A 248 -8.50 -71.55 -11.41
CA LYS A 248 -8.08 -72.00 -12.72
C LYS A 248 -7.32 -73.34 -12.65
N ALA A 249 -6.40 -73.44 -11.70
CA ALA A 249 -5.62 -74.70 -11.50
C ALA A 249 -6.50 -75.84 -11.06
N MET A 250 -7.48 -75.61 -10.20
CA MET A 250 -8.46 -76.64 -9.78
C MET A 250 -9.32 -77.09 -10.96
N ASN A 251 -9.88 -76.18 -11.72
CA ASN A 251 -10.69 -76.48 -12.89
C ASN A 251 -9.89 -77.25 -13.97
N ALA A 252 -8.60 -76.95 -14.16
CA ALA A 252 -7.70 -77.67 -15.07
C ALA A 252 -7.45 -79.11 -14.62
N LYS A 253 -7.28 -79.31 -13.29
CA LYS A 253 -7.14 -80.65 -12.75
C LYS A 253 -8.41 -81.52 -12.82
N GLU A 254 -9.59 -80.92 -12.58
CA GLU A 254 -10.88 -81.60 -12.72
C GLU A 254 -11.07 -82.08 -14.18
N ARG A 255 -10.84 -81.23 -15.18
CA ARG A 255 -10.93 -81.61 -16.60
C ARG A 255 -9.97 -82.75 -16.96
N ASN A 256 -8.72 -82.69 -16.49
CA ASN A 256 -7.74 -83.81 -16.74
C ASN A 256 -8.17 -85.11 -16.08
N VAL A 257 -8.91 -85.10 -14.94
CA VAL A 257 -9.44 -86.29 -14.27
C VAL A 257 -10.64 -86.84 -15.02
N GLU A 258 -11.52 -86.00 -15.55
CA GLU A 258 -12.69 -86.36 -16.38
C GLU A 258 -12.25 -86.95 -17.73
N ASP A 259 -11.19 -86.38 -18.34
CA ASP A 259 -10.62 -86.92 -19.60
C ASP A 259 -9.92 -88.32 -19.38
N ASP A 260 -9.33 -88.56 -18.20
CA ASP A 260 -8.65 -89.82 -17.88
C ASP A 260 -9.66 -90.93 -17.46
N ASP A 261 -10.80 -90.60 -16.86
CA ASP A 261 -11.89 -91.55 -16.51
C ASP A 261 -12.78 -91.81 -17.75
N GLY A 262 -13.00 -90.82 -18.67
CA GLY A 262 -13.70 -91.04 -19.94
C GLY A 262 -12.96 -92.02 -20.91
N GLY A 263 -11.61 -92.04 -20.86
CA GLY A 263 -10.79 -92.97 -21.66
C GLY A 263 -10.80 -94.43 -21.25
N LYS A 264 -11.34 -94.75 -20.05
CA LYS A 264 -11.43 -96.16 -19.54
C LYS A 264 -12.76 -96.89 -19.87
N LEU A 265 -13.71 -96.22 -20.47
CA LEU A 265 -15.02 -96.80 -20.81
C LEU A 265 -15.20 -97.21 -22.28
N GLU A 266 -14.18 -97.03 -23.14
CA GLU A 266 -14.25 -97.45 -24.54
C GLU A 266 -13.41 -98.76 -24.89
N VAL A 267 -13.00 -99.54 -23.90
CA VAL A 267 -12.32 -100.83 -24.16
C VAL A 267 -12.97 -101.97 -23.34
N THR A 268 -14.19 -102.34 -23.70
CA THR A 268 -14.72 -103.65 -23.45
C THR A 268 -15.74 -104.07 -24.52
#